data_04f1e1037f3fedd700b4014a2fb63f77
#
_entry.id   04f1e1037f3fedd700b4014a2fb63f77
#
_cell.length_a   1.000
_cell.length_b   1.000
_cell.length_c   1.000
_cell.angle_alpha   90.00
_cell.angle_beta   90.00
_cell.angle_gamma   90.00
#
_symmetry.space_group_name_H-M   'P 1'
#
loop_
_entity.id
_entity.type
_entity.pdbx_description
1 polymer ?
#
loop_
_entity_poly.entity_id
_entity_poly.type
_entity_poly.pdbx_seq_one_letter_code
_entity_poly.pdbx_strand_id
1 'polypeptide(L)'
;QNLATEAGNINVTDADCKNFYNKNQDKFRHADQVRASHILISANPYQIQQEITAKSKTKMDEKELKAAVEKVMAEKQAEAEKLAKELQADNSKFAQYAKKYSEDPQSAKQGGDLGFFAKDRMVPEFAEAAFKAKPNTVTEPVKSQFGYHIIFVTDRRGAGVVPYEKAKSDIKDYLVQEKQIKALDELTTAAKKKAKIEFVDQRYNPDEIAKKLHKQVNDFSGGAADVLQQQAKEKKSK
;
A
#
# COMPACT_ATOMS: atom_id res chain seq x y z
N GLN A 1 -7.37 18.23 41.22
CA GLN A 1 -6.75 16.90 41.05
C GLN A 1 -6.43 16.68 39.59
N ASN A 2 -5.16 16.39 39.31
CA ASN A 2 -4.57 16.47 37.99
C ASN A 2 -4.99 15.24 37.18
N LEU A 3 -5.87 15.41 36.18
CA LEU A 3 -6.32 14.38 35.22
C LEU A 3 -5.15 13.66 34.51
N ALA A 4 -4.00 14.33 34.43
CA ALA A 4 -2.78 13.76 33.84
C ALA A 4 -2.12 12.66 34.72
N THR A 5 -2.39 12.64 36.03
CA THR A 5 -1.78 11.66 36.96
C THR A 5 -2.52 10.32 37.00
N GLU A 6 -3.83 10.29 36.74
CA GLU A 6 -4.60 9.03 36.69
C GLU A 6 -4.41 8.30 35.34
N ALA A 7 -4.24 9.03 34.25
CA ALA A 7 -3.91 8.47 32.93
C ALA A 7 -2.44 7.98 32.84
N GLY A 8 -1.57 8.39 33.77
CA GLY A 8 -0.14 8.09 33.72
C GLY A 8 0.27 6.74 34.29
N ASN A 9 -0.60 6.04 35.04
CA ASN A 9 -0.23 4.79 35.70
C ASN A 9 -0.92 3.56 35.10
N ILE A 10 -0.90 3.49 33.76
CA ILE A 10 -1.46 2.35 33.03
C ILE A 10 -0.44 1.22 33.04
N ASN A 11 -0.70 0.22 33.87
CA ASN A 11 0.12 -0.98 33.90
C ASN A 11 -0.41 -1.99 32.86
N VAL A 12 0.46 -2.38 31.92
CA VAL A 12 0.24 -3.50 31.00
C VAL A 12 1.24 -4.59 31.33
N THR A 13 0.74 -5.71 31.81
CA THR A 13 1.55 -6.86 32.21
C THR A 13 1.91 -7.75 31.01
N ASP A 14 2.92 -8.62 31.19
CA ASP A 14 3.24 -9.65 30.19
C ASP A 14 2.06 -10.62 29.95
N ALA A 15 1.28 -10.89 30.99
CA ALA A 15 0.08 -11.71 30.89
C ALA A 15 -0.99 -11.06 30.01
N ASP A 16 -1.17 -9.73 30.08
CA ASP A 16 -2.07 -8.99 29.21
C ASP A 16 -1.62 -9.10 27.74
N CYS A 17 -0.33 -8.93 27.49
CA CYS A 17 0.26 -9.05 26.16
C CYS A 17 0.10 -10.45 25.58
N LYS A 18 0.37 -11.50 26.35
CA LYS A 18 0.17 -12.90 25.95
C LYS A 18 -1.29 -13.21 25.65
N ASN A 19 -2.20 -12.71 26.48
CA ASN A 19 -3.64 -12.90 26.30
C ASN A 19 -4.12 -12.22 25.01
N PHE A 20 -3.67 -10.98 24.77
CA PHE A 20 -3.96 -10.26 23.51
C PHE A 20 -3.42 -11.02 22.30
N TYR A 21 -2.17 -11.45 22.35
CA TYR A 21 -1.53 -12.22 21.28
C TYR A 21 -2.31 -13.50 20.96
N ASN A 22 -2.65 -14.28 21.98
CA ASN A 22 -3.36 -15.56 21.81
C ASN A 22 -4.76 -15.38 21.24
N LYS A 23 -5.48 -14.32 21.65
CA LYS A 23 -6.82 -14.00 21.17
C LYS A 23 -6.84 -13.40 19.75
N ASN A 24 -5.71 -12.86 19.31
CA ASN A 24 -5.63 -12.13 18.05
C ASN A 24 -4.57 -12.69 17.08
N GLN A 25 -4.34 -14.01 17.12
CA GLN A 25 -3.28 -14.66 16.32
C GLN A 25 -3.36 -14.33 14.82
N ASP A 26 -4.55 -14.11 14.30
CA ASP A 26 -4.74 -13.76 12.89
C ASP A 26 -4.11 -12.40 12.54
N LYS A 27 -4.04 -11.46 13.49
CA LYS A 27 -3.37 -10.16 13.30
C LYS A 27 -1.84 -10.26 13.20
N PHE A 28 -1.29 -11.37 13.69
CA PHE A 28 0.14 -11.66 13.68
C PHE A 28 0.55 -12.61 12.56
N ARG A 29 -0.41 -13.05 11.73
CA ARG A 29 -0.12 -13.84 10.54
C ARG A 29 0.43 -12.95 9.44
N HIS A 30 1.45 -13.44 8.77
CA HIS A 30 1.93 -12.85 7.54
C HIS A 30 1.90 -13.88 6.42
N ALA A 31 1.57 -13.44 5.23
CA ALA A 31 1.71 -14.22 4.01
C ALA A 31 3.19 -14.44 3.68
N ASP A 32 3.45 -15.30 2.71
CA ASP A 32 4.76 -15.38 2.07
C ASP A 32 5.23 -14.00 1.64
N GLN A 33 6.49 -13.69 1.92
CA GLN A 33 7.12 -12.44 1.56
C GLN A 33 8.45 -12.69 0.85
N VAL A 34 8.71 -11.88 -0.15
CA VAL A 34 9.97 -11.85 -0.86
C VAL A 34 10.62 -10.48 -0.61
N ARG A 35 11.93 -10.47 -0.35
CA ARG A 35 12.73 -9.26 -0.42
C ARG A 35 13.41 -9.21 -1.77
N ALA A 36 13.21 -8.12 -2.49
CA ALA A 36 13.85 -7.94 -3.77
C ALA A 36 14.28 -6.50 -3.99
N SER A 37 15.26 -6.35 -4.86
CA SER A 37 15.59 -5.08 -5.50
C SER A 37 15.16 -5.13 -6.96
N HIS A 38 14.85 -3.96 -7.56
CA HIS A 38 14.53 -3.93 -8.97
C HIS A 38 15.16 -2.75 -9.71
N ILE A 39 15.27 -2.91 -11.02
CA ILE A 39 15.59 -1.86 -11.98
C ILE A 39 14.41 -1.74 -12.93
N LEU A 40 13.84 -0.54 -13.04
CA LEU A 40 12.80 -0.25 -14.00
C LEU A 40 13.39 0.46 -15.22
N ILE A 41 13.21 -0.12 -16.38
CA ILE A 41 13.39 0.54 -17.67
C ILE A 41 12.01 0.92 -18.17
N SER A 42 11.67 2.18 -18.02
CA SER A 42 10.33 2.69 -18.35
C SER A 42 10.04 2.52 -19.84
N ALA A 43 8.91 1.90 -20.14
CA ALA A 43 8.49 1.61 -21.49
C ALA A 43 6.95 1.58 -21.58
N ASN A 44 6.32 2.65 -21.11
CA ASN A 44 4.88 2.82 -21.26
C ASN A 44 4.56 3.30 -22.67
N PRO A 45 3.80 2.55 -23.48
CA PRO A 45 3.53 2.90 -24.89
C PRO A 45 2.87 4.27 -25.06
N TYR A 46 1.98 4.64 -24.14
CA TYR A 46 1.29 5.92 -24.20
C TYR A 46 2.24 7.10 -23.94
N GLN A 47 3.13 6.98 -22.98
CA GLN A 47 4.14 8.01 -22.70
C GLN A 47 5.13 8.14 -23.86
N ILE A 48 5.60 7.01 -24.39
CA ILE A 48 6.47 6.98 -25.58
C ILE A 48 5.78 7.66 -26.77
N GLN A 49 4.51 7.37 -26.99
CA GLN A 49 3.72 8.00 -28.05
C GLN A 49 3.65 9.53 -27.89
N GLN A 50 3.39 10.00 -26.67
CA GLN A 50 3.35 11.43 -26.37
C GLN A 50 4.71 12.09 -26.59
N GLU A 51 5.80 11.44 -26.14
CA GLU A 51 7.16 11.96 -26.35
C GLU A 51 7.54 12.04 -27.82
N ILE A 52 7.21 11.02 -28.62
CA ILE A 52 7.45 11.00 -30.06
C ILE A 52 6.67 12.15 -30.72
N THR A 53 5.41 12.29 -30.38
CA THR A 53 4.53 13.33 -30.94
C THR A 53 5.03 14.73 -30.57
N ALA A 54 5.49 14.93 -29.33
CA ALA A 54 6.00 16.22 -28.85
C ALA A 54 7.35 16.61 -29.52
N LYS A 55 8.20 15.62 -29.83
CA LYS A 55 9.52 15.83 -30.48
C LYS A 55 9.42 15.91 -32.01
N SER A 56 8.36 15.39 -32.58
CA SER A 56 8.17 15.40 -34.07
C SER A 56 7.85 16.79 -34.58
N LYS A 57 8.62 17.24 -35.57
CA LYS A 57 8.38 18.52 -36.26
C LYS A 57 7.28 18.40 -37.32
N THR A 58 6.90 17.20 -37.71
CA THR A 58 5.89 16.88 -38.70
C THR A 58 4.80 16.01 -38.11
N LYS A 59 3.56 16.17 -38.60
CA LYS A 59 2.47 15.31 -38.17
C LYS A 59 2.67 13.91 -38.76
N MET A 60 2.92 12.94 -37.92
CA MET A 60 3.03 11.54 -38.30
C MET A 60 1.63 10.95 -38.49
N ASP A 61 1.50 10.03 -39.44
CA ASP A 61 0.30 9.22 -39.55
C ASP A 61 0.25 8.14 -38.44
N GLU A 62 -0.91 7.50 -38.27
CA GLU A 62 -1.12 6.50 -37.21
C GLU A 62 -0.18 5.29 -37.35
N LYS A 63 0.10 4.87 -38.58
CA LYS A 63 0.98 3.72 -38.86
C LYS A 63 2.43 4.06 -38.58
N GLU A 64 2.87 5.24 -38.97
CA GLU A 64 4.22 5.74 -38.70
C GLU A 64 4.45 5.89 -37.18
N LEU A 65 3.46 6.46 -36.48
CA LEU A 65 3.53 6.64 -35.02
C LEU A 65 3.58 5.29 -34.28
N LYS A 66 2.75 4.33 -34.69
CA LYS A 66 2.77 2.99 -34.14
C LYS A 66 4.11 2.30 -34.36
N ALA A 67 4.66 2.34 -35.55
CA ALA A 67 5.97 1.76 -35.85
C ALA A 67 7.09 2.43 -35.05
N ALA A 68 7.04 3.74 -34.85
CA ALA A 68 8.00 4.46 -34.03
C ALA A 68 7.92 4.05 -32.55
N VAL A 69 6.72 3.88 -32.01
CA VAL A 69 6.51 3.38 -30.63
C VAL A 69 7.06 1.96 -30.47
N GLU A 70 6.72 1.06 -31.41
CA GLU A 70 7.21 -0.32 -31.39
C GLU A 70 8.76 -0.40 -31.44
N LYS A 71 9.38 0.47 -32.23
CA LYS A 71 10.85 0.57 -32.28
C LYS A 71 11.43 0.97 -30.93
N VAL A 72 10.93 2.02 -30.30
CA VAL A 72 11.40 2.46 -28.99
C VAL A 72 11.16 1.38 -27.92
N MET A 73 10.02 0.69 -27.97
CA MET A 73 9.74 -0.44 -27.08
C MET A 73 10.75 -1.58 -27.23
N ALA A 74 11.14 -1.91 -28.48
CA ALA A 74 12.14 -2.94 -28.75
C ALA A 74 13.54 -2.51 -28.26
N GLU A 75 13.90 -1.24 -28.42
CA GLU A 75 15.17 -0.69 -27.90
C GLU A 75 15.22 -0.78 -26.35
N LYS A 76 14.12 -0.40 -25.67
CA LYS A 76 14.01 -0.50 -24.22
C LYS A 76 14.05 -1.95 -23.71
N GLN A 77 13.43 -2.87 -24.45
CA GLN A 77 13.53 -4.30 -24.15
C GLN A 77 14.97 -4.81 -24.27
N ALA A 78 15.65 -4.49 -25.37
CA ALA A 78 17.04 -4.89 -25.60
C ALA A 78 17.98 -4.31 -24.53
N GLU A 79 17.75 -3.07 -24.08
CA GLU A 79 18.48 -2.45 -22.97
C GLU A 79 18.26 -3.26 -21.67
N ALA A 80 17.02 -3.60 -21.33
CA ALA A 80 16.71 -4.38 -20.14
C ALA A 80 17.34 -5.80 -20.20
N GLU A 81 17.28 -6.47 -21.36
CA GLU A 81 17.89 -7.78 -21.55
C GLU A 81 19.42 -7.75 -21.38
N LYS A 82 20.06 -6.70 -21.91
CA LYS A 82 21.51 -6.51 -21.76
C LYS A 82 21.89 -6.34 -20.29
N LEU A 83 21.20 -5.45 -19.58
CA LEU A 83 21.44 -5.21 -18.15
C LEU A 83 21.17 -6.47 -17.31
N ALA A 84 20.09 -7.21 -17.62
CA ALA A 84 19.78 -8.44 -16.92
C ALA A 84 20.90 -9.49 -17.08
N LYS A 85 21.42 -9.70 -18.29
CA LYS A 85 22.52 -10.62 -18.55
C LYS A 85 23.81 -10.24 -17.80
N GLU A 86 24.15 -8.95 -17.78
CA GLU A 86 25.31 -8.46 -17.04
C GLU A 86 25.15 -8.71 -15.53
N LEU A 87 23.95 -8.49 -14.99
CA LEU A 87 23.64 -8.68 -13.57
C LEU A 87 23.42 -10.15 -13.17
N GLN A 88 23.02 -11.01 -14.11
CA GLN A 88 23.00 -12.46 -13.90
C GLN A 88 24.43 -13.03 -13.79
N ALA A 89 25.38 -12.45 -14.52
CA ALA A 89 26.78 -12.82 -14.42
C ALA A 89 27.45 -12.29 -13.14
N ASP A 90 27.05 -11.09 -12.67
CA ASP A 90 27.59 -10.47 -11.44
C ASP A 90 26.53 -9.61 -10.74
N ASN A 91 25.75 -10.25 -9.87
CA ASN A 91 24.67 -9.60 -9.15
C ASN A 91 25.14 -8.64 -8.03
N SER A 92 26.41 -8.65 -7.67
CA SER A 92 26.98 -7.73 -6.67
C SER A 92 26.88 -6.26 -7.10
N LYS A 93 26.79 -6.02 -8.40
CA LYS A 93 26.67 -4.69 -9.00
C LYS A 93 25.22 -4.17 -9.04
N PHE A 94 24.25 -4.97 -8.61
CA PHE A 94 22.82 -4.63 -8.78
C PHE A 94 22.46 -3.26 -8.23
N ALA A 95 22.86 -2.95 -7.00
CA ALA A 95 22.56 -1.67 -6.38
C ALA A 95 23.20 -0.48 -7.12
N GLN A 96 24.39 -0.66 -7.68
CA GLN A 96 25.06 0.37 -8.50
C GLN A 96 24.29 0.59 -9.82
N TYR A 97 23.88 -0.49 -10.46
CA TYR A 97 23.10 -0.43 -11.71
C TYR A 97 21.72 0.17 -11.48
N ALA A 98 21.06 -0.17 -10.37
CA ALA A 98 19.78 0.42 -10.01
C ALA A 98 19.89 1.94 -9.85
N LYS A 99 20.91 2.43 -9.15
CA LYS A 99 21.16 3.88 -9.00
C LYS A 99 21.45 4.58 -10.34
N LYS A 100 22.03 3.88 -11.29
CA LYS A 100 22.47 4.45 -12.58
C LYS A 100 21.40 4.37 -13.66
N TYR A 101 20.69 3.28 -13.73
CA TYR A 101 19.81 2.95 -14.86
C TYR A 101 18.31 2.86 -14.50
N SER A 102 17.98 2.69 -13.21
CA SER A 102 16.57 2.56 -12.86
C SER A 102 15.84 3.88 -12.98
N GLU A 103 14.74 3.85 -13.71
CA GLU A 103 13.82 4.98 -13.87
C GLU A 103 12.69 4.96 -12.80
N ASP A 104 12.79 4.10 -11.77
CA ASP A 104 11.91 4.15 -10.60
C ASP A 104 12.40 5.20 -9.59
N PRO A 105 11.67 6.34 -9.45
CA PRO A 105 12.11 7.42 -8.57
C PRO A 105 12.10 7.08 -7.09
N GLN A 106 11.38 6.03 -6.69
CA GLN A 106 11.20 5.66 -5.29
C GLN A 106 12.37 4.82 -4.78
N SER A 107 12.79 3.81 -5.55
CA SER A 107 13.80 2.85 -5.10
C SER A 107 15.19 3.05 -5.72
N ALA A 108 15.31 3.70 -6.88
CA ALA A 108 16.58 3.85 -7.59
C ALA A 108 17.72 4.38 -6.70
N LYS A 109 17.47 5.45 -5.93
CA LYS A 109 18.47 6.05 -5.03
C LYS A 109 18.93 5.11 -3.91
N GLN A 110 18.08 4.15 -3.54
CA GLN A 110 18.33 3.13 -2.52
C GLN A 110 18.87 1.82 -3.11
N GLY A 111 19.35 1.86 -4.36
CA GLY A 111 19.86 0.66 -5.05
C GLY A 111 18.77 -0.30 -5.52
N GLY A 112 17.55 0.21 -5.69
CA GLY A 112 16.39 -0.56 -6.12
C GLY A 112 15.71 -1.39 -5.02
N ASP A 113 16.15 -1.32 -3.74
CA ASP A 113 15.61 -2.14 -2.66
C ASP A 113 14.15 -1.78 -2.34
N LEU A 114 13.28 -2.77 -2.45
CA LEU A 114 11.85 -2.68 -2.16
C LEU A 114 11.50 -3.20 -0.76
N GLY A 115 12.49 -3.73 -0.02
CA GLY A 115 12.24 -4.43 1.22
C GLY A 115 11.45 -5.73 1.04
N PHE A 116 10.86 -6.23 2.12
CA PHE A 116 9.96 -7.39 2.07
C PHE A 116 8.56 -6.97 1.65
N PHE A 117 7.99 -7.68 0.68
CA PHE A 117 6.62 -7.48 0.22
C PHE A 117 5.87 -8.82 0.04
N ALA A 118 4.57 -8.79 0.24
CA ALA A 118 3.66 -9.88 -0.08
C ALA A 118 3.19 -9.77 -1.55
N LYS A 119 2.68 -10.88 -2.09
CA LYS A 119 2.33 -10.98 -3.52
C LYS A 119 1.29 -9.94 -3.99
N ASP A 120 0.36 -9.59 -3.12
CA ASP A 120 -0.72 -8.63 -3.36
C ASP A 120 -0.30 -7.15 -3.33
N ARG A 121 0.97 -6.87 -3.03
CA ARG A 121 1.49 -5.49 -2.93
C ARG A 121 2.15 -4.99 -4.20
N MET A 122 2.31 -5.85 -5.19
CA MET A 122 2.98 -5.56 -6.46
C MET A 122 2.07 -5.88 -7.63
N VAL A 123 2.39 -5.33 -8.81
CA VAL A 123 1.68 -5.71 -10.03
C VAL A 123 1.85 -7.20 -10.32
N PRO A 124 0.84 -7.88 -10.87
CA PRO A 124 0.82 -9.34 -10.98
C PRO A 124 2.06 -9.94 -11.65
N GLU A 125 2.51 -9.37 -12.75
CA GLU A 125 3.63 -9.86 -13.53
C GLU A 125 4.94 -9.80 -12.72
N PHE A 126 5.15 -8.70 -12.01
CA PHE A 126 6.30 -8.52 -11.13
C PHE A 126 6.26 -9.51 -9.96
N ALA A 127 5.10 -9.61 -9.30
CA ALA A 127 4.91 -10.50 -8.15
C ALA A 127 5.15 -11.97 -8.55
N GLU A 128 4.60 -12.42 -9.67
CA GLU A 128 4.79 -13.79 -10.16
C GLU A 128 6.26 -14.09 -10.41
N ALA A 129 6.98 -13.21 -11.08
CA ALA A 129 8.39 -13.39 -11.35
C ALA A 129 9.23 -13.40 -10.06
N ALA A 130 8.99 -12.45 -9.15
CA ALA A 130 9.71 -12.36 -7.88
C ALA A 130 9.47 -13.59 -6.99
N PHE A 131 8.22 -14.06 -6.91
CA PHE A 131 7.86 -15.24 -6.10
C PHE A 131 8.28 -16.58 -6.74
N LYS A 132 8.49 -16.63 -8.05
CA LYS A 132 9.02 -17.79 -8.75
C LYS A 132 10.55 -17.88 -8.68
N ALA A 133 11.23 -16.75 -8.64
CA ALA A 133 12.69 -16.70 -8.63
C ALA A 133 13.27 -17.25 -7.32
N LYS A 134 14.45 -17.85 -7.40
CA LYS A 134 15.20 -18.31 -6.21
C LYS A 134 15.90 -17.13 -5.54
N PRO A 135 16.15 -17.19 -4.22
CA PRO A 135 17.01 -16.22 -3.56
C PRO A 135 18.39 -16.13 -4.23
N ASN A 136 18.97 -14.93 -4.22
CA ASN A 136 20.24 -14.58 -4.86
C ASN A 136 20.27 -14.75 -6.38
N THR A 137 19.11 -14.68 -7.05
CA THR A 137 19.04 -14.72 -8.51
C THR A 137 18.44 -13.44 -9.08
N VAL A 138 18.94 -13.06 -10.26
CA VAL A 138 18.41 -11.96 -11.08
C VAL A 138 17.52 -12.58 -12.16
N THR A 139 16.30 -12.04 -12.33
CA THR A 139 15.35 -12.52 -13.32
C THR A 139 15.71 -12.03 -14.73
N GLU A 140 15.14 -12.69 -15.74
CA GLU A 140 14.95 -12.06 -17.06
C GLU A 140 14.05 -10.81 -16.91
N PRO A 141 14.10 -9.86 -17.87
CA PRO A 141 13.24 -8.69 -17.82
C PRO A 141 11.76 -9.07 -17.84
N VAL A 142 11.02 -8.55 -16.86
CA VAL A 142 9.58 -8.79 -16.70
C VAL A 142 8.82 -7.58 -17.21
N LYS A 143 7.97 -7.76 -18.21
CA LYS A 143 7.16 -6.68 -18.77
C LYS A 143 5.93 -6.41 -17.90
N SER A 144 5.68 -5.14 -17.61
CA SER A 144 4.46 -4.64 -16.97
C SER A 144 3.92 -3.42 -17.71
N GLN A 145 2.85 -2.83 -17.19
CA GLN A 145 2.33 -1.55 -17.71
C GLN A 145 3.30 -0.37 -17.56
N PHE A 146 4.30 -0.47 -16.68
CA PHE A 146 5.31 0.57 -16.45
C PHE A 146 6.53 0.45 -17.36
N GLY A 147 6.80 -0.75 -17.86
CA GLY A 147 7.97 -1.07 -18.67
C GLY A 147 8.55 -2.44 -18.32
N TYR A 148 9.87 -2.54 -18.39
CA TYR A 148 10.61 -3.77 -18.13
C TYR A 148 11.28 -3.69 -16.76
N HIS A 149 11.02 -4.69 -15.91
CA HIS A 149 11.60 -4.83 -14.59
C HIS A 149 12.66 -5.93 -14.59
N ILE A 150 13.86 -5.62 -14.13
CA ILE A 150 14.87 -6.59 -13.78
C ILE A 150 14.82 -6.75 -12.28
N ILE A 151 14.57 -7.96 -11.78
CA ILE A 151 14.32 -8.22 -10.37
C ILE A 151 15.44 -9.05 -9.79
N PHE A 152 16.02 -8.60 -8.69
CA PHE A 152 16.99 -9.35 -7.91
C PHE A 152 16.35 -9.75 -6.58
N VAL A 153 16.05 -11.03 -6.44
CA VAL A 153 15.48 -11.59 -5.21
C VAL A 153 16.64 -11.84 -4.23
N THR A 154 16.60 -11.19 -3.08
CA THR A 154 17.67 -11.31 -2.06
C THR A 154 17.29 -12.26 -0.94
N ASP A 155 16.02 -12.32 -0.55
CA ASP A 155 15.57 -13.15 0.57
C ASP A 155 14.10 -13.56 0.42
N ARG A 156 13.68 -14.58 1.16
CA ARG A 156 12.29 -15.05 1.21
C ARG A 156 11.91 -15.43 2.63
N ARG A 157 10.72 -15.04 3.04
CA ARG A 157 10.09 -15.45 4.30
C ARG A 157 8.81 -16.21 3.98
N GLY A 158 8.75 -17.46 4.44
CA GLY A 158 7.51 -18.26 4.35
C GLY A 158 6.37 -17.64 5.14
N ALA A 159 5.13 -17.97 4.77
CA ALA A 159 3.97 -17.61 5.57
C ALA A 159 4.14 -18.11 7.01
N GLY A 160 3.71 -17.31 7.96
CA GLY A 160 3.89 -17.67 9.35
C GLY A 160 3.15 -16.75 10.30
N VAL A 161 3.41 -16.97 11.58
CA VAL A 161 2.94 -16.11 12.66
C VAL A 161 4.16 -15.45 13.28
N VAL A 162 4.12 -14.13 13.45
CA VAL A 162 5.17 -13.40 14.18
C VAL A 162 5.27 -13.97 15.59
N PRO A 163 6.43 -14.50 16.03
CA PRO A 163 6.56 -15.04 17.37
C PRO A 163 6.24 -14.00 18.45
N TYR A 164 5.61 -14.43 19.55
CA TYR A 164 5.25 -13.55 20.66
C TYR A 164 6.39 -12.64 21.11
N GLU A 165 7.59 -13.19 21.27
CA GLU A 165 8.76 -12.42 21.74
C GLU A 165 9.13 -11.25 20.81
N LYS A 166 8.83 -11.35 19.50
CA LYS A 166 9.03 -10.25 18.56
C LYS A 166 7.88 -9.24 18.55
N ALA A 167 6.65 -9.71 18.82
CA ALA A 167 5.45 -8.87 18.82
C ALA A 167 5.20 -8.20 20.19
N LYS A 168 5.83 -8.67 21.25
CA LYS A 168 5.56 -8.27 22.64
C LYS A 168 5.66 -6.77 22.88
N SER A 169 6.70 -6.12 22.36
CA SER A 169 6.89 -4.68 22.54
C SER A 169 5.74 -3.89 21.90
N ASP A 170 5.44 -4.20 20.64
CA ASP A 170 4.39 -3.51 19.88
C ASP A 170 3.00 -3.74 20.49
N ILE A 171 2.75 -4.96 20.99
CA ILE A 171 1.52 -5.29 21.73
C ILE A 171 1.41 -4.47 23.01
N LYS A 172 2.50 -4.34 23.75
CA LYS A 172 2.52 -3.55 24.97
C LYS A 172 2.20 -2.09 24.71
N ASP A 173 2.83 -1.49 23.70
CA ASP A 173 2.60 -0.10 23.32
C ASP A 173 1.16 0.11 22.85
N TYR A 174 0.65 -0.81 22.04
CA TYR A 174 -0.76 -0.80 21.61
C TYR A 174 -1.73 -0.86 22.80
N LEU A 175 -1.54 -1.80 23.72
CA LEU A 175 -2.41 -1.95 24.90
C LEU A 175 -2.33 -0.76 25.85
N VAL A 176 -1.15 -0.13 25.98
CA VAL A 176 -1.01 1.11 26.74
C VAL A 176 -1.82 2.22 26.11
N GLN A 177 -1.71 2.42 24.80
CA GLN A 177 -2.48 3.43 24.07
C GLN A 177 -4.00 3.16 24.15
N GLU A 178 -4.42 1.90 23.97
CA GLU A 178 -5.83 1.52 24.06
C GLU A 178 -6.41 1.84 25.45
N LYS A 179 -5.68 1.46 26.53
CA LYS A 179 -6.08 1.77 27.91
C LYS A 179 -6.09 3.28 28.18
N GLN A 180 -5.15 4.05 27.61
CA GLN A 180 -5.12 5.52 27.72
C GLN A 180 -6.35 6.16 27.07
N ILE A 181 -6.66 5.75 25.85
CA ILE A 181 -7.84 6.26 25.12
C ILE A 181 -9.12 5.94 25.90
N LYS A 182 -9.24 4.71 26.40
CA LYS A 182 -10.40 4.28 27.18
C LYS A 182 -10.54 5.07 28.48
N ALA A 183 -9.46 5.24 29.24
CA ALA A 183 -9.45 6.02 30.46
C ALA A 183 -9.85 7.49 30.19
N LEU A 184 -9.35 8.09 29.11
CA LEU A 184 -9.70 9.45 28.71
C LEU A 184 -11.17 9.57 28.33
N ASP A 185 -11.72 8.60 27.62
CA ASP A 185 -13.14 8.56 27.23
C ASP A 185 -14.05 8.41 28.46
N GLU A 186 -13.69 7.53 29.39
CA GLU A 186 -14.40 7.35 30.66
C GLU A 186 -14.40 8.64 31.50
N LEU A 187 -13.24 9.30 31.63
CA LEU A 187 -13.09 10.59 32.31
C LEU A 187 -13.91 11.70 31.64
N THR A 188 -13.85 11.75 30.32
CA THR A 188 -14.60 12.73 29.52
C THR A 188 -16.10 12.53 29.69
N THR A 189 -16.56 11.29 29.64
CA THR A 189 -17.97 10.92 29.83
C THR A 189 -18.44 11.23 31.25
N ALA A 190 -17.62 10.93 32.27
CA ALA A 190 -17.91 11.28 33.67
C ALA A 190 -17.95 12.79 33.90
N ALA A 191 -17.03 13.53 33.27
CA ALA A 191 -17.02 15.00 33.33
C ALA A 191 -18.26 15.60 32.67
N LYS A 192 -18.67 15.09 31.48
CA LYS A 192 -19.90 15.51 30.79
C LYS A 192 -21.15 15.26 31.62
N LYS A 193 -21.22 14.14 32.33
CA LYS A 193 -22.37 13.82 33.24
C LYS A 193 -22.42 14.75 34.46
N LYS A 194 -21.26 15.18 35.00
CA LYS A 194 -21.18 16.08 36.17
C LYS A 194 -21.36 17.56 35.79
N ALA A 195 -20.95 17.94 34.60
CA ALA A 195 -21.05 19.29 34.11
C ALA A 195 -22.45 19.52 33.50
N LYS A 196 -23.19 20.53 34.02
CA LYS A 196 -24.31 21.08 33.27
C LYS A 196 -23.77 21.90 32.10
N ILE A 197 -23.57 21.22 30.95
CA ILE A 197 -23.11 21.90 29.74
C ILE A 197 -24.33 22.46 29.04
N GLU A 198 -24.50 23.78 29.09
CA GLU A 198 -25.49 24.49 28.28
C GLU A 198 -24.81 25.02 27.03
N PHE A 199 -25.20 24.53 25.87
CA PHE A 199 -24.74 25.06 24.60
C PHE A 199 -25.52 26.32 24.27
N VAL A 200 -24.91 27.47 24.36
CA VAL A 200 -25.50 28.78 24.01
C VAL A 200 -25.92 28.77 22.53
N ASP A 201 -25.16 28.10 21.69
CA ASP A 201 -25.49 27.88 20.28
C ASP A 201 -25.62 26.39 20.00
N GLN A 202 -26.83 25.93 19.73
CA GLN A 202 -27.15 24.52 19.47
C GLN A 202 -26.47 23.97 18.22
N ARG A 203 -25.92 24.82 17.34
CA ARG A 203 -25.09 24.38 16.18
C ARG A 203 -23.81 23.67 16.59
N TYR A 204 -23.31 23.96 17.79
CA TYR A 204 -22.10 23.34 18.36
C TYR A 204 -22.41 22.25 19.37
N ASN A 205 -23.69 21.90 19.56
CA ASN A 205 -24.07 20.77 20.40
C ASN A 205 -23.72 19.44 19.70
N PRO A 206 -22.82 18.60 20.26
CA PRO A 206 -22.42 17.33 19.62
C PRO A 206 -23.60 16.39 19.31
N ASP A 207 -24.64 16.40 20.18
CA ASP A 207 -25.82 15.55 19.99
C ASP A 207 -26.67 16.05 18.80
N GLU A 208 -26.77 17.36 18.61
CA GLU A 208 -27.48 17.93 17.46
C GLU A 208 -26.68 17.77 16.16
N ILE A 209 -25.34 17.84 16.24
CA ILE A 209 -24.47 17.54 15.11
C ILE A 209 -24.59 16.07 14.71
N ALA A 210 -24.54 15.15 15.69
CA ALA A 210 -24.70 13.72 15.44
C ALA A 210 -26.06 13.37 14.82
N LYS A 211 -27.15 13.99 15.31
CA LYS A 211 -28.50 13.83 14.73
C LYS A 211 -28.55 14.30 13.27
N LYS A 212 -27.95 15.46 12.96
CA LYS A 212 -27.91 15.99 11.60
C LYS A 212 -27.09 15.09 10.67
N LEU A 213 -25.93 14.62 11.12
CA LEU A 213 -25.13 13.66 10.35
C LEU A 213 -25.88 12.35 10.08
N HIS A 214 -26.54 11.80 11.11
CA HIS A 214 -27.33 10.57 10.98
C HIS A 214 -28.49 10.74 9.98
N LYS A 215 -29.14 11.90 10.01
CA LYS A 215 -30.18 12.22 9.04
C LYS A 215 -29.64 12.31 7.63
N GLN A 216 -28.52 13.00 7.42
CA GLN A 216 -27.88 13.10 6.10
C GLN A 216 -27.44 11.74 5.54
N VAL A 217 -26.91 10.85 6.39
CA VAL A 217 -26.52 9.49 5.98
C VAL A 217 -27.73 8.67 5.60
N ASN A 218 -28.85 8.78 6.36
CA ASN A 218 -30.08 8.07 6.06
C ASN A 218 -30.75 8.61 4.78
N ASP A 219 -30.79 9.92 4.58
CA ASP A 219 -31.31 10.55 3.37
C ASP A 219 -30.49 10.14 2.13
N PHE A 220 -29.17 10.02 2.27
CA PHE A 220 -28.27 9.56 1.19
C PHE A 220 -28.45 8.05 0.89
N SER A 221 -28.62 7.22 1.91
CA SER A 221 -28.85 5.78 1.73
C SER A 221 -30.25 5.47 1.20
N GLY A 222 -31.26 6.25 1.57
CA GLY A 222 -32.63 6.16 1.02
C GLY A 222 -32.67 6.49 -0.46
N GLY A 223 -32.01 7.57 -0.89
CA GLY A 223 -31.92 7.96 -2.30
C GLY A 223 -31.21 6.94 -3.18
N ALA A 224 -30.17 6.29 -2.67
CA ALA A 224 -29.47 5.22 -3.41
C ALA A 224 -30.33 3.96 -3.59
N ALA A 225 -31.16 3.62 -2.60
CA ALA A 225 -32.07 2.48 -2.68
C ALA A 225 -33.19 2.71 -3.69
N ASP A 226 -33.73 3.94 -3.77
CA ASP A 226 -34.77 4.30 -4.74
C ASP A 226 -34.25 4.29 -6.19
N VAL A 227 -33.01 4.76 -6.43
CA VAL A 227 -32.38 4.70 -7.75
C VAL A 227 -32.13 3.25 -8.21
N LEU A 228 -31.70 2.38 -7.30
CA LEU A 228 -31.52 0.95 -7.60
C LEU A 228 -32.85 0.22 -7.86
N GLN A 229 -33.93 0.60 -7.15
CA GLN A 229 -35.25 0.04 -7.42
C GLN A 229 -35.85 0.52 -8.75
N GLN A 230 -35.65 1.77 -9.15
CA GLN A 230 -36.05 2.26 -10.47
C GLN A 230 -35.30 1.55 -11.59
N GLN A 231 -33.98 1.39 -11.50
CA GLN A 231 -33.18 0.67 -12.48
C GLN A 231 -33.56 -0.83 -12.58
N ALA A 232 -33.96 -1.45 -11.48
CA ALA A 232 -34.44 -2.83 -11.46
C ALA A 232 -35.83 -2.99 -12.11
N LYS A 233 -36.71 -1.98 -12.04
CA LYS A 233 -38.01 -1.96 -12.73
C LYS A 233 -37.90 -1.76 -14.23
N GLU A 234 -36.98 -0.91 -14.67
CA GLU A 234 -36.72 -0.68 -16.10
C GLU A 234 -36.08 -1.89 -16.82
N LYS A 235 -35.27 -2.69 -16.11
CA LYS A 235 -34.72 -3.96 -16.64
C LYS A 235 -35.73 -5.10 -16.74
N LYS A 236 -36.88 -5.03 -16.06
CA LYS A 236 -37.95 -6.06 -16.14
C LYS A 236 -39.00 -5.72 -17.20
N SER A 237 -38.93 -4.55 -17.82
CA SER A 237 -39.87 -4.07 -18.83
C SER A 237 -39.32 -4.11 -20.26
N LYS A 238 -38.17 -4.73 -20.46
CA LYS A 238 -37.58 -5.11 -21.75
C LYS A 238 -37.40 -6.63 -21.78
#